data_4d98d841b9a1d77a923b19e2477f28dc
#
_entry.id   4d98d841b9a1d77a923b19e2477f28dc
#
_cell.length_a   1.000
_cell.length_b   1.000
_cell.length_c   1.000
_cell.angle_alpha   90.00
_cell.angle_beta   90.00
_cell.angle_gamma   90.00
#
_symmetry.space_group_name_H-M   'P 1'
#
loop_
_entity.id
_entity.type
_entity.pdbx_description
1 polymer ?
#
loop_
_entity_poly.entity_id
_entity_poly.type
_entity_poly.pdbx_seq_one_letter_code
_entity_poly.pdbx_strand_id
1 'polypeptide(L)'
;NINKIATLRNSRGGDVPNLVQFAKDVQRFGAQGVTIHPRPDERHIRYQDAYDLKSEVYTEYNIEGNPVDSFMKLLLNIKPTQVTLVPDAEDAITSNAGWDTLKHKDFLIDIIKEFKQNSIRTSIFVDPVLKQIEGAKETGTDRIELYTEAFAHQFNLGNKEAIKPYTECAQLAYELDMGINAG
;
A
#
# COMPACT_ATOMS: atom_id res chain seq x y z
N ASN A 1 -1.46 8.95 1.88
CA ASN A 1 -2.13 8.48 0.66
C ASN A 1 -2.84 9.66 -0.02
N ILE A 2 -2.59 9.86 -1.32
CA ILE A 2 -3.13 11.01 -2.10
C ILE A 2 -4.14 10.59 -3.18
N ASN A 3 -4.64 9.36 -3.17
CA ASN A 3 -5.61 8.86 -4.16
C ASN A 3 -6.88 9.73 -4.26
N LYS A 4 -7.39 10.23 -3.12
CA LYS A 4 -8.59 11.10 -3.11
C LYS A 4 -8.38 12.42 -3.85
N ILE A 5 -7.17 12.95 -3.86
CA ILE A 5 -6.82 14.16 -4.62
C ILE A 5 -6.94 13.88 -6.12
N ALA A 6 -6.43 12.74 -6.57
CA ALA A 6 -6.57 12.31 -7.96
C ALA A 6 -8.05 12.05 -8.35
N THR A 7 -8.84 11.46 -7.43
CA THR A 7 -10.28 11.30 -7.64
C THR A 7 -10.98 12.65 -7.85
N LEU A 8 -10.67 13.66 -7.02
CA LEU A 8 -11.24 15.00 -7.18
C LEU A 8 -10.81 15.65 -8.49
N ARG A 9 -9.55 15.54 -8.89
CA ARG A 9 -9.04 16.02 -10.18
C ARG A 9 -9.83 15.39 -11.33
N ASN A 10 -9.96 14.06 -11.33
CA ASN A 10 -10.63 13.34 -12.42
C ASN A 10 -12.13 13.66 -12.51
N SER A 11 -12.81 13.87 -11.37
CA SER A 11 -14.25 14.20 -11.36
C SER A 11 -14.57 15.54 -12.00
N ARG A 12 -13.60 16.44 -12.10
CA ARG A 12 -13.76 17.78 -12.70
C ARG A 12 -13.20 17.87 -14.12
N GLY A 13 -12.57 16.80 -14.63
CA GLY A 13 -12.08 16.73 -16.01
C GLY A 13 -10.92 17.66 -16.34
N GLY A 14 -10.16 18.13 -15.32
CA GLY A 14 -9.01 19.02 -15.48
C GLY A 14 -7.81 18.59 -14.64
N ASP A 15 -6.93 19.56 -14.34
CA ASP A 15 -5.70 19.34 -13.53
C ASP A 15 -5.81 19.91 -12.11
N VAL A 16 -7.01 20.26 -11.67
CA VAL A 16 -7.26 20.82 -10.33
C VAL A 16 -8.12 19.86 -9.52
N PRO A 17 -7.67 19.52 -8.30
CA PRO A 17 -6.38 19.86 -7.67
C PRO A 17 -5.20 19.23 -8.39
N ASN A 18 -4.08 19.97 -8.50
CA ASN A 18 -2.86 19.46 -9.11
C ASN A 18 -2.17 18.44 -8.19
N LEU A 19 -2.05 17.21 -8.66
CA LEU A 19 -1.57 16.09 -7.84
C LEU A 19 -0.09 16.23 -7.46
N VAL A 20 0.75 16.64 -8.41
CA VAL A 20 2.19 16.84 -8.20
C VAL A 20 2.43 17.96 -7.21
N GLN A 21 1.74 19.11 -7.39
CA GLN A 21 1.86 20.23 -6.45
C GLN A 21 1.40 19.82 -5.05
N PHE A 22 0.30 19.07 -4.94
CA PHE A 22 -0.17 18.56 -3.66
C PHE A 22 0.87 17.64 -2.98
N ALA A 23 1.51 16.74 -3.73
CA ALA A 23 2.57 15.89 -3.21
C ALA A 23 3.77 16.70 -2.68
N LYS A 24 4.16 17.77 -3.39
CA LYS A 24 5.22 18.69 -2.93
C LYS A 24 4.82 19.40 -1.64
N ASP A 25 3.59 19.92 -1.58
CA ASP A 25 3.12 20.68 -0.43
C ASP A 25 3.00 19.84 0.84
N VAL A 26 2.47 18.62 0.76
CA VAL A 26 2.37 17.74 1.95
C VAL A 26 3.75 17.37 2.50
N GLN A 27 4.75 17.18 1.64
CA GLN A 27 6.12 16.94 2.06
C GLN A 27 6.72 18.18 2.75
N ARG A 28 6.48 19.38 2.23
CA ARG A 28 6.86 20.64 2.88
C ARG A 28 6.20 20.82 4.25
N PHE A 29 4.99 20.30 4.42
CA PHE A 29 4.26 20.31 5.69
C PHE A 29 4.67 19.19 6.65
N GLY A 30 5.67 18.38 6.29
CA GLY A 30 6.24 17.37 7.16
C GLY A 30 5.77 15.94 6.91
N ALA A 31 5.08 15.66 5.80
CA ALA A 31 4.78 14.27 5.44
C ALA A 31 6.10 13.50 5.19
N GLN A 32 6.21 12.34 5.83
CA GLN A 32 7.40 11.48 5.73
C GLN A 32 7.36 10.53 4.55
N GLY A 33 6.24 10.49 3.81
CA GLY A 33 6.06 9.69 2.62
C GLY A 33 4.82 10.10 1.83
N VAL A 34 4.79 9.69 0.58
CA VAL A 34 3.65 9.83 -0.33
C VAL A 34 3.26 8.45 -0.84
N THR A 35 1.99 8.08 -0.64
CA THR A 35 1.44 6.82 -1.11
C THR A 35 0.44 7.05 -2.23
N ILE A 36 0.52 6.23 -3.28
CA ILE A 36 -0.43 6.20 -4.39
C ILE A 36 -0.83 4.76 -4.72
N HIS A 37 -2.04 4.58 -5.30
CA HIS A 37 -2.51 3.30 -5.79
C HIS A 37 -3.00 3.42 -7.25
N PRO A 38 -2.10 3.27 -8.24
CA PRO A 38 -2.48 3.27 -9.65
C PRO A 38 -3.18 1.96 -10.01
N ARG A 39 -4.49 1.98 -10.07
CA ARG A 39 -5.29 0.81 -10.49
C ARG A 39 -5.23 0.64 -12.01
N PRO A 40 -5.44 -0.58 -12.55
CA PRO A 40 -5.41 -0.82 -13.99
C PRO A 40 -6.40 0.03 -14.80
N ASP A 41 -7.53 0.40 -14.21
CA ASP A 41 -8.57 1.25 -14.83
C ASP A 41 -8.31 2.76 -14.69
N GLU A 42 -7.23 3.16 -14.02
CA GLU A 42 -6.82 4.55 -13.82
C GLU A 42 -7.92 5.49 -13.29
N ARG A 43 -8.89 4.94 -12.52
CA ARG A 43 -10.06 5.69 -12.01
C ARG A 43 -9.70 6.88 -11.13
N HIS A 44 -8.52 6.88 -10.52
CA HIS A 44 -7.97 7.99 -9.72
C HIS A 44 -6.52 8.29 -10.10
N ILE A 45 -5.52 7.58 -9.59
CA ILE A 45 -4.13 7.71 -10.01
C ILE A 45 -3.98 7.09 -11.40
N ARG A 46 -3.42 7.84 -12.33
CA ARG A 46 -3.03 7.36 -13.67
C ARG A 46 -1.61 6.82 -13.62
N TYR A 47 -1.24 5.94 -14.53
CA TYR A 47 0.14 5.45 -14.62
C TYR A 47 1.12 6.59 -14.87
N GLN A 48 0.73 7.61 -15.66
CA GLN A 48 1.54 8.79 -15.88
C GLN A 48 1.80 9.57 -14.59
N ASP A 49 0.80 9.69 -13.70
CA ASP A 49 0.99 10.34 -12.40
C ASP A 49 2.11 9.68 -11.59
N ALA A 50 2.22 8.34 -11.67
CA ALA A 50 3.25 7.60 -10.96
C ALA A 50 4.67 7.94 -11.46
N TYR A 51 4.82 8.18 -12.77
CA TYR A 51 6.08 8.67 -13.34
C TYR A 51 6.36 10.13 -12.96
N ASP A 52 5.36 10.99 -13.05
CA ASP A 52 5.51 12.43 -12.76
C ASP A 52 5.89 12.66 -11.29
N LEU A 53 5.35 11.85 -10.39
CA LEU A 53 5.65 11.92 -8.96
C LEU A 53 7.06 11.41 -8.60
N LYS A 54 7.66 10.55 -9.43
CA LYS A 54 8.98 9.95 -9.13
C LYS A 54 10.06 10.98 -8.82
N SER A 55 10.14 12.06 -9.60
CA SER A 55 11.16 13.11 -9.44
C SER A 55 10.80 14.14 -8.37
N GLU A 56 9.56 14.18 -7.94
CA GLU A 56 9.00 15.20 -7.04
C GLU A 56 8.82 14.71 -5.60
N VAL A 57 8.78 13.38 -5.40
CA VAL A 57 8.74 12.78 -4.07
C VAL A 57 10.17 12.55 -3.60
N TYR A 58 10.61 13.38 -2.64
CA TYR A 58 11.95 13.31 -2.03
C TYR A 58 11.96 12.64 -0.65
N THR A 59 10.78 12.30 -0.14
CA THR A 59 10.56 11.50 1.06
C THR A 59 10.35 10.02 0.66
N GLU A 60 9.62 9.24 1.44
CA GLU A 60 9.32 7.87 1.09
C GLU A 60 8.23 7.79 0.00
N TYR A 61 8.52 7.16 -1.13
CA TYR A 61 7.55 6.94 -2.20
C TYR A 61 7.04 5.51 -2.14
N ASN A 62 5.77 5.34 -1.74
CA ASN A 62 5.10 4.04 -1.67
C ASN A 62 4.05 3.92 -2.79
N ILE A 63 4.10 2.83 -3.55
CA ILE A 63 3.09 2.52 -4.58
C ILE A 63 2.40 1.22 -4.21
N GLU A 64 1.06 1.29 -4.09
CA GLU A 64 0.20 0.16 -3.75
C GLU A 64 -0.38 -0.47 -5.01
N GLY A 65 -0.61 -1.77 -4.99
CA GLY A 65 -1.37 -2.46 -6.04
C GLY A 65 -1.24 -3.97 -6.04
N ASN A 66 -2.07 -4.58 -6.89
CA ASN A 66 -2.01 -6.00 -7.17
C ASN A 66 -0.84 -6.29 -8.14
N PRO A 67 0.03 -7.27 -7.86
CA PRO A 67 1.20 -7.60 -8.69
C PRO A 67 0.83 -8.32 -10.00
N VAL A 68 -0.04 -7.69 -10.81
CA VAL A 68 -0.29 -8.08 -12.20
C VAL A 68 0.84 -7.55 -13.11
N ASP A 69 1.00 -8.12 -14.30
CA ASP A 69 2.11 -7.81 -15.22
C ASP A 69 2.30 -6.31 -15.49
N SER A 70 1.20 -5.57 -15.67
CA SER A 70 1.26 -4.12 -15.94
C SER A 70 1.79 -3.34 -14.73
N PHE A 71 1.38 -3.73 -13.52
CA PHE A 71 1.84 -3.15 -12.27
C PHE A 71 3.33 -3.49 -12.02
N MET A 72 3.73 -4.74 -12.22
CA MET A 72 5.13 -5.15 -12.11
C MET A 72 6.04 -4.33 -13.03
N LYS A 73 5.66 -4.19 -14.31
CA LYS A 73 6.40 -3.37 -15.28
C LYS A 73 6.50 -1.90 -14.86
N LEU A 74 5.40 -1.33 -14.36
CA LEU A 74 5.38 0.06 -13.86
C LEU A 74 6.39 0.24 -12.74
N LEU A 75 6.37 -0.63 -11.72
CA LEU A 75 7.23 -0.50 -10.55
C LEU A 75 8.70 -0.75 -10.84
N LEU A 76 9.02 -1.72 -11.69
CA LEU A 76 10.40 -1.99 -12.10
C LEU A 76 11.02 -0.83 -12.91
N ASN A 77 10.20 -0.05 -13.61
CA ASN A 77 10.63 1.17 -14.31
C ASN A 77 10.76 2.37 -13.35
N ILE A 78 9.80 2.54 -12.43
CA ILE A 78 9.80 3.67 -11.49
C ILE A 78 10.84 3.46 -10.39
N LYS A 79 10.92 2.24 -9.84
CA LYS A 79 11.74 1.89 -8.67
C LYS A 79 11.42 2.81 -7.48
N PRO A 80 10.19 2.73 -6.94
CA PRO A 80 9.80 3.50 -5.76
C PRO A 80 10.60 3.05 -4.53
N THR A 81 10.52 3.80 -3.44
CA THR A 81 11.14 3.41 -2.17
C THR A 81 10.51 2.12 -1.63
N GLN A 82 9.19 1.99 -1.78
CA GLN A 82 8.42 0.84 -1.30
C GLN A 82 7.30 0.48 -2.27
N VAL A 83 6.98 -0.80 -2.31
CA VAL A 83 5.72 -1.32 -2.85
C VAL A 83 4.90 -1.93 -1.72
N THR A 84 3.59 -1.65 -1.69
CA THR A 84 2.62 -2.39 -0.86
C THR A 84 1.77 -3.27 -1.75
N LEU A 85 1.90 -4.58 -1.58
CA LEU A 85 1.16 -5.59 -2.35
C LEU A 85 -0.26 -5.74 -1.80
N VAL A 86 -1.26 -5.49 -2.64
CA VAL A 86 -2.69 -5.54 -2.30
C VAL A 86 -3.39 -6.56 -3.20
N PRO A 87 -4.23 -7.48 -2.68
CA PRO A 87 -4.83 -8.56 -3.46
C PRO A 87 -6.09 -8.15 -4.24
N ASP A 88 -6.18 -6.89 -4.67
CA ASP A 88 -7.38 -6.38 -5.31
C ASP A 88 -7.66 -7.08 -6.63
N ALA A 89 -8.87 -7.58 -6.81
CA ALA A 89 -9.38 -7.91 -8.13
C ALA A 89 -9.51 -6.65 -9.00
N GLU A 90 -9.39 -6.80 -10.32
CA GLU A 90 -9.45 -5.66 -11.25
C GLU A 90 -10.76 -4.86 -11.15
N ASP A 91 -11.87 -5.55 -10.82
CA ASP A 91 -13.21 -5.00 -10.68
C ASP A 91 -13.55 -4.51 -9.25
N ALA A 92 -12.66 -4.74 -8.27
CA ALA A 92 -12.90 -4.30 -6.89
C ALA A 92 -13.01 -2.76 -6.80
N ILE A 93 -14.01 -2.25 -6.07
CA ILE A 93 -14.20 -0.80 -5.87
C ILE A 93 -13.12 -0.26 -4.91
N THR A 94 -12.85 -1.00 -3.85
CA THR A 94 -11.82 -0.72 -2.84
C THR A 94 -11.19 -2.03 -2.41
N SER A 95 -10.00 -1.96 -1.79
CA SER A 95 -9.43 -3.12 -1.10
C SER A 95 -10.35 -3.53 0.04
N ASN A 96 -10.82 -4.77 0.04
CA ASN A 96 -11.80 -5.27 1.01
C ASN A 96 -11.30 -6.47 1.81
N ALA A 97 -10.08 -6.91 1.56
CA ALA A 97 -9.41 -7.99 2.30
C ALA A 97 -7.90 -7.89 2.11
N GLY A 98 -7.13 -8.37 3.09
CA GLY A 98 -5.70 -8.58 2.98
C GLY A 98 -5.34 -9.86 2.21
N TRP A 99 -4.06 -10.04 1.92
CA TRP A 99 -3.56 -11.29 1.37
C TRP A 99 -3.77 -12.46 2.32
N ASP A 100 -4.23 -13.58 1.80
CA ASP A 100 -4.05 -14.87 2.45
C ASP A 100 -2.60 -15.33 2.20
N THR A 101 -1.72 -14.97 3.14
CA THR A 101 -0.28 -15.20 3.05
C THR A 101 0.11 -16.66 3.12
N LEU A 102 -0.76 -17.51 3.67
CA LEU A 102 -0.53 -18.96 3.73
C LEU A 102 -0.86 -19.61 2.39
N LYS A 103 -2.01 -19.23 1.80
CA LYS A 103 -2.47 -19.78 0.52
C LYS A 103 -1.61 -19.32 -0.66
N HIS A 104 -1.18 -18.05 -0.65
CA HIS A 104 -0.44 -17.42 -1.74
C HIS A 104 1.06 -17.28 -1.47
N LYS A 105 1.59 -18.04 -0.51
CA LYS A 105 2.97 -17.94 -0.04
C LYS A 105 4.00 -17.96 -1.17
N ASP A 106 3.99 -19.00 -1.99
CA ASP A 106 5.00 -19.20 -3.03
C ASP A 106 4.95 -18.09 -4.07
N PHE A 107 3.74 -17.67 -4.48
CA PHE A 107 3.55 -16.53 -5.38
C PHE A 107 4.13 -15.24 -4.79
N LEU A 108 3.84 -14.95 -3.52
CA LEU A 108 4.36 -13.76 -2.85
C LEU A 108 5.88 -13.79 -2.69
N ILE A 109 6.48 -14.96 -2.42
CA ILE A 109 7.94 -15.14 -2.37
C ILE A 109 8.58 -14.72 -3.68
N ASP A 110 8.06 -15.18 -4.82
CA ASP A 110 8.63 -14.86 -6.13
C ASP A 110 8.54 -13.37 -6.45
N ILE A 111 7.38 -12.76 -6.21
CA ILE A 111 7.15 -11.32 -6.41
C ILE A 111 8.06 -10.47 -5.50
N ILE A 112 8.14 -10.81 -4.24
CA ILE A 112 8.97 -10.08 -3.26
C ILE A 112 10.45 -10.18 -3.62
N LYS A 113 10.90 -11.37 -4.03
CA LYS A 113 12.27 -11.59 -4.49
C LYS A 113 12.62 -10.70 -5.67
N GLU A 114 11.73 -10.55 -6.64
CA GLU A 114 11.93 -9.69 -7.81
C GLU A 114 12.06 -8.21 -7.41
N PHE A 115 11.18 -7.71 -6.53
CA PHE A 115 11.29 -6.35 -6.04
C PHE A 115 12.57 -6.10 -5.24
N LYS A 116 12.96 -7.03 -4.36
CA LYS A 116 14.20 -6.92 -3.58
C LYS A 116 15.46 -6.91 -4.46
N GLN A 117 15.50 -7.71 -5.52
CA GLN A 117 16.58 -7.68 -6.52
C GLN A 117 16.70 -6.32 -7.22
N ASN A 118 15.62 -5.54 -7.26
CA ASN A 118 15.58 -4.20 -7.81
C ASN A 118 15.70 -3.10 -6.75
N SER A 119 16.07 -3.45 -5.51
CA SER A 119 16.23 -2.53 -4.38
C SER A 119 14.94 -1.79 -4.00
N ILE A 120 13.79 -2.43 -4.20
CA ILE A 120 12.48 -1.93 -3.79
C ILE A 120 12.08 -2.64 -2.49
N ARG A 121 11.82 -1.88 -1.42
CA ARG A 121 11.30 -2.41 -0.16
C ARG A 121 9.87 -2.90 -0.35
N THR A 122 9.53 -4.00 0.32
CA THR A 122 8.23 -4.65 0.15
C THR A 122 7.39 -4.57 1.41
N SER A 123 6.09 -4.37 1.23
CA SER A 123 5.06 -4.45 2.26
C SER A 123 3.90 -5.30 1.73
N ILE A 124 3.26 -6.10 2.59
CA ILE A 124 2.07 -6.88 2.25
C ILE A 124 0.88 -6.35 3.03
N PHE A 125 -0.21 -6.04 2.32
CA PHE A 125 -1.49 -5.68 2.91
C PHE A 125 -2.18 -6.93 3.46
N VAL A 126 -2.48 -6.96 4.78
CA VAL A 126 -2.97 -8.14 5.49
C VAL A 126 -4.08 -7.78 6.47
N ASP A 127 -4.99 -8.73 6.70
CA ASP A 127 -5.94 -8.63 7.81
C ASP A 127 -5.23 -8.81 9.17
N PRO A 128 -5.75 -8.22 10.27
CA PRO A 128 -5.14 -8.31 11.60
C PRO A 128 -5.37 -9.69 12.23
N VAL A 129 -4.76 -10.71 11.65
CA VAL A 129 -4.82 -12.12 12.05
C VAL A 129 -3.40 -12.66 12.22
N LEU A 130 -3.04 -13.13 13.41
CA LEU A 130 -1.67 -13.55 13.76
C LEU A 130 -1.05 -14.52 12.75
N LYS A 131 -1.82 -15.53 12.28
CA LYS A 131 -1.34 -16.48 11.28
C LYS A 131 -0.98 -15.83 9.94
N GLN A 132 -1.67 -14.75 9.57
CA GLN A 132 -1.34 -14.00 8.35
C GLN A 132 -0.04 -13.21 8.53
N ILE A 133 0.25 -12.74 9.75
CA ILE A 133 1.50 -12.06 10.06
C ILE A 133 2.69 -13.05 10.02
N GLU A 134 2.52 -14.24 10.61
CA GLU A 134 3.51 -15.32 10.52
C GLU A 134 3.79 -15.70 9.06
N GLY A 135 2.72 -15.91 8.28
CA GLY A 135 2.83 -16.22 6.87
C GLY A 135 3.50 -15.11 6.06
N ALA A 136 3.22 -13.83 6.36
CA ALA A 136 3.89 -12.70 5.73
C ALA A 136 5.40 -12.73 5.98
N LYS A 137 5.85 -13.04 7.21
CA LYS A 137 7.29 -13.20 7.51
C LYS A 137 7.95 -14.26 6.63
N GLU A 138 7.26 -15.37 6.42
CA GLU A 138 7.79 -16.48 5.62
C GLU A 138 7.92 -16.14 4.11
N THR A 139 7.21 -15.11 3.62
CA THR A 139 7.40 -14.63 2.25
C THR A 139 8.68 -13.82 2.07
N GLY A 140 9.31 -13.41 3.17
CA GLY A 140 10.49 -12.55 3.16
C GLY A 140 10.17 -11.07 2.96
N THR A 141 8.92 -10.61 3.14
CA THR A 141 8.58 -9.19 3.08
C THR A 141 9.28 -8.38 4.18
N ASP A 142 9.51 -7.09 3.92
CA ASP A 142 10.16 -6.20 4.89
C ASP A 142 9.16 -5.60 5.88
N ARG A 143 7.90 -5.46 5.44
CA ARG A 143 6.82 -4.83 6.20
C ARG A 143 5.49 -5.53 5.98
N ILE A 144 4.54 -5.21 6.84
CA ILE A 144 3.12 -5.45 6.64
C ILE A 144 2.36 -4.14 6.71
N GLU A 145 1.20 -4.09 6.08
CA GLU A 145 0.21 -3.04 6.25
C GLU A 145 -1.09 -3.65 6.75
N LEU A 146 -1.53 -3.25 7.95
CA LEU A 146 -2.74 -3.78 8.57
C LEU A 146 -3.98 -3.07 8.01
N TYR A 147 -4.94 -3.86 7.52
CA TYR A 147 -6.24 -3.36 7.04
C TYR A 147 -7.10 -2.89 8.21
N THR A 148 -7.44 -1.59 8.26
CA THR A 148 -8.02 -0.94 9.44
C THR A 148 -9.52 -0.61 9.32
N GLU A 149 -10.20 -0.95 8.25
CA GLU A 149 -11.63 -0.62 8.06
C GLU A 149 -12.50 -1.19 9.18
N ALA A 150 -12.30 -2.47 9.54
CA ALA A 150 -13.06 -3.11 10.61
C ALA A 150 -12.83 -2.42 11.97
N PHE A 151 -11.62 -1.95 12.25
CA PHE A 151 -11.35 -1.14 13.44
C PHE A 151 -12.13 0.17 13.41
N ALA A 152 -12.05 0.92 12.31
CA ALA A 152 -12.73 2.19 12.18
C ALA A 152 -14.26 2.05 12.36
N HIS A 153 -14.85 1.01 11.77
CA HIS A 153 -16.27 0.70 11.93
C HIS A 153 -16.65 0.40 13.39
N GLN A 154 -15.96 -0.53 14.03
CA GLN A 154 -16.23 -0.93 15.40
C GLN A 154 -15.97 0.19 16.40
N PHE A 155 -14.91 0.98 16.20
CA PHE A 155 -14.63 2.13 17.05
C PHE A 155 -15.74 3.19 17.00
N ASN A 156 -16.29 3.46 15.82
CA ASN A 156 -17.43 4.35 15.65
C ASN A 156 -18.71 3.86 16.37
N LEU A 157 -18.84 2.54 16.57
CA LEU A 157 -19.89 1.93 17.37
C LEU A 157 -19.61 1.94 18.88
N GLY A 158 -18.49 2.55 19.31
CA GLY A 158 -18.09 2.65 20.72
C GLY A 158 -17.30 1.45 21.25
N ASN A 159 -16.95 0.48 20.40
CA ASN A 159 -16.16 -0.69 20.81
C ASN A 159 -14.68 -0.32 20.90
N LYS A 160 -14.21 -0.01 22.11
CA LYS A 160 -12.80 0.32 22.38
C LYS A 160 -11.85 -0.88 22.28
N GLU A 161 -12.36 -2.10 22.45
CA GLU A 161 -11.57 -3.33 22.33
C GLU A 161 -11.23 -3.69 20.88
N ALA A 162 -11.84 -2.99 19.91
CA ALA A 162 -11.57 -3.20 18.49
C ALA A 162 -10.09 -3.04 18.09
N ILE A 163 -9.31 -2.33 18.90
CA ILE A 163 -7.87 -2.14 18.68
C ILE A 163 -7.05 -3.41 19.02
N LYS A 164 -7.56 -4.31 19.83
CA LYS A 164 -6.79 -5.42 20.39
C LYS A 164 -6.15 -6.34 19.34
N PRO A 165 -6.85 -6.83 18.28
CA PRO A 165 -6.22 -7.64 17.25
C PRO A 165 -5.05 -6.92 16.54
N TYR A 166 -5.16 -5.62 16.39
CA TYR A 166 -4.13 -4.79 15.74
C TYR A 166 -2.89 -4.66 16.61
N THR A 167 -3.06 -4.45 17.91
CA THR A 167 -1.94 -4.39 18.85
C THR A 167 -1.22 -5.72 18.97
N GLU A 168 -1.95 -6.84 18.99
CA GLU A 168 -1.39 -8.18 19.03
C GLU A 168 -0.59 -8.46 17.73
N CYS A 169 -1.14 -8.14 16.56
CA CYS A 169 -0.45 -8.28 15.28
C CYS A 169 0.78 -7.36 15.18
N ALA A 170 0.68 -6.14 15.68
CA ALA A 170 1.80 -5.20 15.69
C ALA A 170 2.95 -5.69 16.58
N GLN A 171 2.63 -6.24 17.74
CA GLN A 171 3.61 -6.85 18.63
C GLN A 171 4.31 -8.03 17.98
N LEU A 172 3.55 -8.95 17.37
CA LEU A 172 4.11 -10.08 16.65
C LEU A 172 5.00 -9.66 15.48
N ALA A 173 4.58 -8.67 14.69
CA ALA A 173 5.39 -8.15 13.59
C ALA A 173 6.72 -7.57 14.09
N TYR A 174 6.70 -6.84 15.21
CA TYR A 174 7.91 -6.34 15.86
C TYR A 174 8.84 -7.47 16.31
N GLU A 175 8.29 -8.52 16.96
CA GLU A 175 9.06 -9.71 17.39
C GLU A 175 9.67 -10.47 16.20
N LEU A 176 9.01 -10.44 15.06
CA LEU A 176 9.48 -11.04 13.81
C LEU A 176 10.40 -10.10 12.99
N ASP A 177 10.79 -8.96 13.51
CA ASP A 177 11.63 -7.97 12.83
C ASP A 177 11.03 -7.54 11.47
N MET A 178 9.74 -7.19 11.48
CA MET A 178 9.04 -6.57 10.35
C MET A 178 8.55 -5.17 10.68
N GLY A 179 8.68 -4.24 9.74
CA GLY A 179 8.07 -2.93 9.85
C GLY A 179 6.54 -3.01 9.72
N ILE A 180 5.83 -1.98 10.22
CA ILE A 180 4.36 -1.94 10.24
C ILE A 180 3.89 -0.63 9.61
N ASN A 181 2.87 -0.74 8.78
CA ASN A 181 1.99 0.35 8.35
C ASN A 181 0.56 0.01 8.79
N ALA A 182 -0.32 1.00 8.82
CA ALA A 182 -1.75 0.82 9.08
C ALA A 182 -2.53 1.75 8.13
N GLY A 183 -3.41 1.16 7.29
CA GLY A 183 -4.11 1.86 6.24
C GLY A 183 -5.58 1.43 6.10
#